data_7a6fd336ae33b7df64f8cb6f2d6d5c68
#
_entry.id   7a6fd336ae33b7df64f8cb6f2d6d5c68
#
_cell.length_a   1.000
_cell.length_b   1.000
_cell.length_c   1.000
_cell.angle_alpha   90.00
_cell.angle_beta   90.00
_cell.angle_gamma   90.00
#
_symmetry.space_group_name_H-M   'P 1'
#
loop_
_entity.id
_entity.type
_entity.pdbx_description
1 polymer ?
#
loop_
_entity_poly.entity_id
_entity_poly.type
_entity_poly.pdbx_seq_one_letter_code
_entity_poly.pdbx_strand_id
1 'polypeptide(L)'
;LRLMAGVRWEHLFIKGTKYKNLNTLSPRFNARWQLNEYIAIRGGWGITEKLPSFYTLYPKQEYRDIQTFGFSYNKIESSYIYYSQPYTLLHNENLRWQRNQNAEIGLDVNIARTRISLVGYFNRTKLPYKYASTYTPFSYDVLQLPDGFTMPTNPQINVDNQTGMVYIRDNASSYWTPMDVKVTDQTFVKSTSPDNGMDVIRRGAEMIVDFPEII
;
A
#
# COMPACT_ATOMS: atom_id res chain seq x y z
N LEU A 1 22.77 -36.93 15.54
CA LEU A 1 21.50 -36.20 15.48
C LEU A 1 21.64 -34.91 16.28
N ARG A 2 21.26 -33.75 15.66
CA ARG A 2 21.16 -32.46 16.34
C ARG A 2 19.71 -31.97 16.22
N LEU A 3 19.10 -31.58 17.32
CA LEU A 3 17.74 -31.07 17.40
C LEU A 3 17.78 -29.67 18.01
N MET A 4 16.98 -28.77 17.50
CA MET A 4 16.79 -27.42 18.03
C MET A 4 15.30 -27.08 17.99
N ALA A 5 14.76 -26.68 19.13
CA ALA A 5 13.39 -26.21 19.26
C ALA A 5 13.40 -24.85 19.94
N GLY A 6 12.49 -24.00 19.55
CA GLY A 6 12.33 -22.68 20.15
C GLY A 6 10.89 -22.20 20.04
N VAL A 7 10.50 -21.37 20.98
CA VAL A 7 9.19 -20.71 21.00
C VAL A 7 9.41 -19.25 21.29
N ARG A 8 8.82 -18.40 20.47
CA ARG A 8 8.77 -16.96 20.70
C ARG A 8 7.33 -16.57 21.01
N TRP A 9 7.13 -15.94 22.13
CA TRP A 9 5.87 -15.32 22.50
C TRP A 9 6.01 -13.82 22.40
N GLU A 10 5.03 -13.15 21.78
CA GLU A 10 4.97 -11.70 21.68
C GLU A 10 3.59 -11.22 22.09
N HIS A 11 3.59 -10.17 22.89
CA HIS A 11 2.40 -9.47 23.31
C HIS A 11 2.49 -8.03 22.81
N LEU A 12 1.51 -7.61 22.00
CA LEU A 12 1.40 -6.25 21.53
C LEU A 12 0.34 -5.50 22.32
N PHE A 13 0.75 -4.38 22.87
CA PHE A 13 -0.10 -3.45 23.60
C PHE A 13 -0.17 -2.12 22.87
N ILE A 14 -1.35 -1.78 22.29
CA ILE A 14 -1.54 -0.54 21.55
C ILE A 14 -2.56 0.32 22.28
N LYS A 15 -2.09 1.40 22.92
CA LYS A 15 -2.96 2.37 23.59
C LYS A 15 -3.70 3.26 22.57
N GLY A 16 -4.93 3.64 22.90
CA GLY A 16 -5.69 4.63 22.14
C GLY A 16 -6.26 4.13 20.81
N THR A 17 -6.28 2.82 20.59
CA THR A 17 -6.88 2.22 19.42
C THR A 17 -7.94 1.21 19.81
N LYS A 18 -8.83 0.90 18.86
CA LYS A 18 -9.78 -0.20 19.00
C LYS A 18 -9.18 -1.58 18.69
N TYR A 19 -7.89 -1.62 18.31
CA TYR A 19 -7.18 -2.88 18.14
C TYR A 19 -7.06 -3.58 19.49
N LYS A 20 -7.52 -4.82 19.51
CA LYS A 20 -7.39 -5.67 20.72
C LYS A 20 -5.94 -6.00 20.97
N ASN A 21 -5.59 -6.19 22.24
CA ASN A 21 -4.31 -6.77 22.59
C ASN A 21 -4.10 -8.08 21.84
N LEU A 22 -2.99 -8.18 21.14
CA LEU A 22 -2.68 -9.30 20.29
C LEU A 22 -1.53 -10.10 20.89
N ASN A 23 -1.77 -11.38 21.08
CA ASN A 23 -0.75 -12.33 21.50
C ASN A 23 -0.37 -13.19 20.31
N THR A 24 0.91 -13.44 20.15
CA THR A 24 1.41 -14.36 19.12
C THR A 24 2.34 -15.40 19.72
N LEU A 25 2.31 -16.57 19.13
CA LEU A 25 3.18 -17.68 19.48
C LEU A 25 3.83 -18.22 18.22
N SER A 26 5.15 -18.15 18.17
CA SER A 26 5.96 -18.50 17.00
C SER A 26 6.89 -19.68 17.32
N PRO A 27 6.40 -20.93 17.26
CA PRO A 27 7.23 -22.10 17.46
C PRO A 27 8.14 -22.34 16.27
N ARG A 28 9.34 -22.89 16.54
CA ARG A 28 10.33 -23.30 15.54
C ARG A 28 10.94 -24.62 15.94
N PHE A 29 11.15 -25.47 14.95
CA PHE A 29 11.81 -26.75 15.12
C PHE A 29 12.77 -26.99 13.96
N ASN A 30 14.00 -27.42 14.27
CA ASN A 30 15.00 -27.81 13.27
C ASN A 30 15.65 -29.12 13.72
N ALA A 31 15.90 -29.99 12.76
CA ALA A 31 16.61 -31.25 12.95
C ALA A 31 17.69 -31.41 11.88
N ARG A 32 18.82 -31.95 12.28
CA ARG A 32 19.88 -32.41 11.37
C ARG A 32 20.34 -33.77 11.83
N TRP A 33 20.28 -34.72 10.93
CA TRP A 33 20.74 -36.08 11.15
C TRP A 33 21.87 -36.39 10.18
N GLN A 34 23.08 -36.54 10.73
CA GLN A 34 24.25 -37.02 10.01
C GLN A 34 24.17 -38.54 9.93
N LEU A 35 23.89 -39.09 8.74
CA LEU A 35 23.78 -40.51 8.50
C LEU A 35 25.16 -41.17 8.50
N ASN A 36 26.11 -40.54 7.82
CA ASN A 36 27.52 -40.90 7.77
C ASN A 36 28.38 -39.64 7.45
N GLU A 37 29.67 -39.77 7.20
CA GLU A 37 30.56 -38.66 6.88
C GLU A 37 30.18 -37.91 5.57
N TYR A 38 29.46 -38.57 4.69
CA TYR A 38 29.10 -38.03 3.36
C TYR A 38 27.68 -37.51 3.28
N ILE A 39 26.73 -38.00 4.09
CA ILE A 39 25.29 -37.77 3.94
C ILE A 39 24.69 -37.21 5.20
N ALA A 40 23.99 -36.09 5.07
CA ALA A 40 23.17 -35.52 6.14
C ALA A 40 21.75 -35.18 5.63
N ILE A 41 20.75 -35.44 6.44
CA ILE A 41 19.38 -35.01 6.25
C ILE A 41 19.12 -33.86 7.21
N ARG A 42 18.46 -32.83 6.73
CA ARG A 42 18.02 -31.70 7.56
C ARG A 42 16.55 -31.42 7.31
N GLY A 43 15.89 -30.92 8.32
CA GLY A 43 14.51 -30.47 8.21
C GLY A 43 14.23 -29.33 9.17
N GLY A 44 13.33 -28.47 8.77
CA GLY A 44 12.91 -27.33 9.55
C GLY A 44 11.43 -27.07 9.40
N TRP A 45 10.82 -26.65 10.47
CA TRP A 45 9.45 -26.16 10.48
C TRP A 45 9.32 -25.01 11.46
N GLY A 46 8.55 -23.99 11.06
CA GLY A 46 8.31 -22.87 11.95
C GLY A 46 7.13 -22.02 11.54
N ILE A 47 6.63 -21.31 12.54
CA ILE A 47 5.60 -20.30 12.38
C ILE A 47 6.20 -18.96 12.78
N THR A 48 5.92 -17.94 11.98
CA THR A 48 6.30 -16.55 12.25
C THR A 48 5.09 -15.66 12.03
N GLU A 49 4.78 -14.83 13.00
CA GLU A 49 3.74 -13.84 12.87
C GLU A 49 4.35 -12.46 12.63
N LYS A 50 3.72 -11.70 11.74
CA LYS A 50 4.18 -10.36 11.36
C LYS A 50 3.11 -9.34 11.72
N LEU A 51 3.52 -8.38 12.52
CA LEU A 51 2.72 -7.22 12.87
C LEU A 51 2.46 -6.32 11.65
N PRO A 52 1.28 -5.68 11.50
CA PRO A 52 1.11 -4.60 10.56
C PRO A 52 2.09 -3.46 10.84
N SER A 53 2.50 -2.75 9.80
CA SER A 53 3.33 -1.56 9.99
C SER A 53 2.55 -0.48 10.74
N PHE A 54 3.25 0.42 11.40
CA PHE A 54 2.64 1.56 12.07
C PHE A 54 1.79 2.40 11.12
N TYR A 55 2.25 2.59 9.88
CA TYR A 55 1.49 3.29 8.83
C TYR A 55 0.19 2.58 8.46
N THR A 56 0.17 1.24 8.49
CA THR A 56 -1.04 0.46 8.25
C THR A 56 -2.05 0.59 9.40
N LEU A 57 -1.57 0.67 10.63
CA LEU A 57 -2.41 0.84 11.82
C LEU A 57 -2.92 2.28 11.98
N TYR A 58 -2.10 3.27 11.57
CA TYR A 58 -2.38 4.71 11.70
C TYR A 58 -2.15 5.41 10.36
N PRO A 59 -3.05 5.19 9.40
CA PRO A 59 -2.92 5.81 8.09
C PRO A 59 -3.06 7.33 8.20
N LYS A 60 -2.20 8.04 7.47
CA LYS A 60 -2.27 9.49 7.36
C LYS A 60 -3.40 9.90 6.42
N GLN A 61 -4.00 11.04 6.71
CA GLN A 61 -4.89 11.71 5.79
C GLN A 61 -4.09 12.28 4.62
N GLU A 62 -4.53 12.02 3.42
CA GLU A 62 -4.00 12.57 2.18
C GLU A 62 -5.06 13.47 1.55
N TYR A 63 -4.62 14.44 0.75
CA TYR A 63 -5.51 15.34 0.03
C TYR A 63 -5.38 15.07 -1.46
N ARG A 64 -6.51 15.17 -2.15
CA ARG A 64 -6.57 15.05 -3.60
C ARG A 64 -7.16 16.32 -4.16
N ASP A 65 -6.40 17.00 -5.01
CA ASP A 65 -6.85 18.19 -5.69
C ASP A 65 -7.62 17.81 -6.95
N ILE A 66 -8.83 18.36 -7.06
CA ILE A 66 -9.72 18.21 -8.23
C ILE A 66 -9.78 19.56 -8.90
N GLN A 67 -9.34 19.63 -10.14
CA GLN A 67 -9.41 20.87 -10.94
C GLN A 67 -10.87 21.13 -11.29
N THR A 68 -11.39 22.27 -10.83
CA THR A 68 -12.77 22.68 -11.05
C THR A 68 -12.88 23.83 -12.05
N PHE A 69 -11.76 24.50 -12.35
CA PHE A 69 -11.71 25.58 -13.31
C PHE A 69 -10.34 25.70 -13.96
N GLY A 70 -10.30 25.94 -15.26
CA GLY A 70 -9.10 26.27 -16.03
C GLY A 70 -9.43 27.31 -17.08
N PHE A 71 -8.61 28.36 -17.17
CA PHE A 71 -8.79 29.44 -18.14
C PHE A 71 -7.49 29.64 -18.92
N SER A 72 -7.62 29.73 -20.26
CA SER A 72 -6.53 30.08 -21.16
C SER A 72 -7.07 30.89 -22.31
N TYR A 73 -6.59 32.11 -22.47
CA TYR A 73 -7.00 33.00 -23.52
C TYR A 73 -5.82 33.91 -23.97
N ASN A 74 -5.56 33.99 -25.27
CA ASN A 74 -4.54 34.86 -25.88
C ASN A 74 -3.18 34.85 -25.17
N LYS A 75 -2.63 33.69 -24.85
CA LYS A 75 -1.36 33.54 -24.11
C LYS A 75 -1.38 34.04 -22.67
N ILE A 76 -2.55 34.36 -22.12
CA ILE A 76 -2.71 34.67 -20.70
C ILE A 76 -2.61 33.35 -19.93
N GLU A 77 -1.84 33.35 -18.83
CA GLU A 77 -1.65 32.19 -17.99
C GLU A 77 -2.99 31.62 -17.52
N SER A 78 -3.08 30.31 -17.57
CA SER A 78 -4.25 29.58 -17.08
C SER A 78 -4.33 29.70 -15.58
N SER A 79 -5.48 30.16 -15.07
CA SER A 79 -5.78 30.10 -13.64
C SER A 79 -6.53 28.81 -13.34
N TYR A 80 -6.02 28.02 -12.40
CA TYR A 80 -6.61 26.77 -11.99
C TYR A 80 -7.16 26.89 -10.57
N ILE A 81 -8.36 26.38 -10.37
CA ILE A 81 -8.94 26.24 -9.04
C ILE A 81 -9.00 24.76 -8.74
N TYR A 82 -8.50 24.42 -7.58
CA TYR A 82 -8.54 23.05 -7.09
C TYR A 82 -9.48 22.96 -5.90
N TYR A 83 -10.39 22.02 -5.97
CA TYR A 83 -11.11 21.56 -4.80
C TYR A 83 -10.31 20.46 -4.14
N SER A 84 -9.78 20.72 -2.95
CA SER A 84 -9.01 19.72 -2.20
C SER A 84 -9.94 18.86 -1.37
N GLN A 85 -10.05 17.60 -1.74
CA GLN A 85 -10.79 16.64 -0.94
C GLN A 85 -9.84 15.77 -0.12
N PRO A 86 -10.07 15.64 1.19
CA PRO A 86 -9.30 14.73 2.00
C PRO A 86 -9.52 13.28 1.54
N TYR A 87 -8.43 12.63 1.18
CA TYR A 87 -8.37 11.20 0.92
C TYR A 87 -8.03 10.48 2.22
N THR A 88 -9.01 9.87 2.84
CA THR A 88 -8.79 9.17 4.11
C THR A 88 -8.51 7.71 3.87
N LEU A 89 -7.36 7.24 4.30
CA LEU A 89 -7.12 5.81 4.47
C LEU A 89 -8.00 5.33 5.63
N LEU A 90 -8.92 4.44 5.33
CA LEU A 90 -9.87 3.96 6.31
C LEU A 90 -9.20 2.99 7.28
N HIS A 91 -9.52 3.10 8.54
CA HIS A 91 -9.12 2.15 9.57
C HIS A 91 -9.84 0.81 9.39
N ASN A 92 -9.12 -0.30 9.57
CA ASN A 92 -9.72 -1.62 9.70
C ASN A 92 -9.43 -2.21 11.09
N GLU A 93 -10.39 -2.10 11.99
CA GLU A 93 -10.29 -2.61 13.36
C GLU A 93 -10.24 -4.14 13.44
N ASN A 94 -10.63 -4.83 12.37
CA ASN A 94 -10.64 -6.28 12.27
C ASN A 94 -9.37 -6.86 11.64
N LEU A 95 -8.36 -6.02 11.38
CA LEU A 95 -7.12 -6.46 10.79
C LEU A 95 -6.43 -7.47 11.70
N ARG A 96 -6.09 -8.63 11.13
CA ARG A 96 -5.41 -9.72 11.83
C ARG A 96 -3.94 -9.78 11.42
N TRP A 97 -3.13 -10.37 12.29
CA TRP A 97 -1.71 -10.58 12.02
C TRP A 97 -1.52 -11.54 10.84
N GLN A 98 -0.57 -11.17 9.99
CA GLN A 98 -0.09 -12.06 8.95
C GLN A 98 0.70 -13.19 9.60
N ARG A 99 0.42 -14.44 9.22
CA ARG A 99 1.09 -15.62 9.73
C ARG A 99 1.79 -16.36 8.61
N ASN A 100 3.10 -16.56 8.76
CA ASN A 100 3.91 -17.33 7.83
C ASN A 100 4.22 -18.69 8.46
N GLN A 101 3.97 -19.75 7.72
CA GLN A 101 4.32 -21.11 8.06
C GLN A 101 5.35 -21.59 7.03
N ASN A 102 6.53 -21.98 7.51
CA ASN A 102 7.61 -22.47 6.69
C ASN A 102 7.92 -23.91 7.07
N ALA A 103 8.12 -24.75 6.08
CA ALA A 103 8.62 -26.10 6.25
C ALA A 103 9.66 -26.39 5.16
N GLU A 104 10.73 -27.04 5.54
CA GLU A 104 11.79 -27.47 4.60
C GLU A 104 12.31 -28.85 4.96
N ILE A 105 12.74 -29.58 3.94
CA ILE A 105 13.52 -30.79 4.06
C ILE A 105 14.71 -30.71 3.10
N GLY A 106 15.88 -31.07 3.55
CA GLY A 106 17.09 -31.02 2.76
C GLY A 106 17.94 -32.28 2.90
N LEU A 107 18.63 -32.63 1.82
CA LEU A 107 19.63 -33.67 1.73
C LEU A 107 20.96 -33.04 1.32
N ASP A 108 21.97 -33.14 2.17
CA ASP A 108 23.32 -32.72 1.90
C ASP A 108 24.20 -33.96 1.62
N VAL A 109 24.90 -33.97 0.49
CA VAL A 109 25.80 -35.03 0.08
C VAL A 109 27.17 -34.45 -0.22
N ASN A 110 28.22 -34.96 0.42
CA ASN A 110 29.61 -34.56 0.20
C ASN A 110 30.38 -35.73 -0.40
N ILE A 111 30.83 -35.61 -1.66
CA ILE A 111 31.62 -36.64 -2.36
C ILE A 111 32.79 -35.97 -3.05
N ALA A 112 33.99 -36.50 -2.84
CA ALA A 112 35.22 -36.07 -3.55
C ALA A 112 35.41 -34.53 -3.57
N ARG A 113 35.24 -33.86 -2.44
CA ARG A 113 35.27 -32.39 -2.25
C ARG A 113 34.13 -31.62 -2.91
N THR A 114 33.17 -32.28 -3.57
CA THR A 114 31.98 -31.66 -4.12
C THR A 114 30.84 -31.78 -3.09
N ARG A 115 30.15 -30.69 -2.83
CA ARG A 115 28.97 -30.66 -2.01
C ARG A 115 27.74 -30.51 -2.87
N ILE A 116 26.75 -31.39 -2.70
CA ILE A 116 25.46 -31.32 -3.34
C ILE A 116 24.41 -31.12 -2.24
N SER A 117 23.59 -30.10 -2.35
CA SER A 117 22.50 -29.84 -1.42
C SER A 117 21.19 -29.79 -2.21
N LEU A 118 20.25 -30.66 -1.85
CA LEU A 118 18.88 -30.69 -2.36
C LEU A 118 17.94 -30.22 -1.28
N VAL A 119 17.08 -29.27 -1.57
CA VAL A 119 16.12 -28.73 -0.59
C VAL A 119 14.73 -28.67 -1.20
N GLY A 120 13.76 -29.29 -0.54
CA GLY A 120 12.34 -29.07 -0.81
C GLY A 120 11.76 -28.13 0.23
N TYR A 121 10.95 -27.17 -0.18
CA TYR A 121 10.32 -26.22 0.72
C TYR A 121 8.83 -26.03 0.47
N PHE A 122 8.14 -25.67 1.56
CA PHE A 122 6.74 -25.29 1.59
C PHE A 122 6.57 -24.07 2.46
N ASN A 123 6.05 -22.96 1.87
CA ASN A 123 5.76 -21.73 2.57
C ASN A 123 4.29 -21.38 2.40
N ARG A 124 3.59 -21.10 3.48
CA ARG A 124 2.20 -20.63 3.48
C ARG A 124 2.12 -19.33 4.25
N THR A 125 1.70 -18.28 3.57
CA THR A 125 1.37 -16.99 4.18
C THR A 125 -0.14 -16.90 4.32
N LYS A 126 -0.61 -16.90 5.55
CA LYS A 126 -2.02 -16.66 5.89
C LYS A 126 -2.24 -15.20 6.18
N LEU A 127 -3.39 -14.67 5.76
CA LEU A 127 -3.80 -13.30 6.02
C LEU A 127 -2.74 -12.25 5.63
N PRO A 128 -2.13 -12.33 4.42
CA PRO A 128 -1.18 -11.30 3.98
C PRO A 128 -1.85 -9.93 3.97
N TYR A 129 -1.11 -8.88 4.31
CA TYR A 129 -1.65 -7.53 4.25
C TYR A 129 -1.82 -7.09 2.81
N LYS A 130 -2.97 -6.50 2.52
CA LYS A 130 -3.31 -5.85 1.26
C LYS A 130 -4.06 -4.55 1.55
N TYR A 131 -4.23 -3.73 0.53
CA TYR A 131 -5.14 -2.58 0.57
C TYR A 131 -6.36 -2.89 -0.27
N ALA A 132 -7.54 -2.75 0.34
CA ALA A 132 -8.81 -2.78 -0.36
C ALA A 132 -9.21 -1.36 -0.76
N SER A 133 -9.66 -1.16 -1.98
CA SER A 133 -10.09 0.14 -2.50
C SER A 133 -11.59 0.17 -2.65
N THR A 134 -12.19 1.26 -2.17
CA THR A 134 -13.59 1.62 -2.36
C THR A 134 -13.64 2.92 -3.16
N TYR A 135 -14.58 3.02 -4.07
CA TYR A 135 -14.80 4.22 -4.87
C TYR A 135 -16.15 4.83 -4.50
N THR A 136 -16.14 6.10 -4.12
CA THR A 136 -17.35 6.84 -3.76
C THR A 136 -17.57 7.94 -4.79
N PRO A 137 -18.79 8.11 -5.34
CA PRO A 137 -19.10 9.23 -6.21
C PRO A 137 -18.88 10.54 -5.47
N PHE A 138 -18.30 11.51 -6.13
CA PHE A 138 -18.09 12.85 -5.64
C PHE A 138 -18.51 13.84 -6.72
N SER A 139 -19.42 14.76 -6.35
CA SER A 139 -19.92 15.80 -7.24
C SER A 139 -19.25 17.12 -6.92
N TYR A 140 -18.90 17.88 -7.95
CA TYR A 140 -18.29 19.19 -7.84
C TYR A 140 -18.78 20.12 -8.96
N ASP A 141 -18.81 21.42 -8.68
CA ASP A 141 -19.28 22.41 -9.62
C ASP A 141 -18.16 22.82 -10.57
N VAL A 142 -18.47 22.86 -11.87
CA VAL A 142 -17.60 23.37 -12.91
C VAL A 142 -18.07 24.78 -13.29
N LEU A 143 -17.18 25.74 -13.20
CA LEU A 143 -17.48 27.13 -13.49
C LEU A 143 -17.32 27.44 -15.00
N GLN A 144 -18.19 28.31 -15.50
CA GLN A 144 -18.17 28.80 -16.90
C GLN A 144 -18.42 30.31 -16.96
N LEU A 145 -18.15 30.87 -18.12
CA LEU A 145 -18.55 32.23 -18.42
C LEU A 145 -20.08 32.37 -18.40
N PRO A 146 -20.64 33.48 -17.86
CA PRO A 146 -22.06 33.76 -17.92
C PRO A 146 -22.58 33.77 -19.34
N ASP A 147 -23.82 33.39 -19.53
CA ASP A 147 -24.49 33.44 -20.84
C ASP A 147 -24.48 34.86 -21.42
N GLY A 148 -24.07 34.99 -22.68
CA GLY A 148 -23.96 36.28 -23.34
C GLY A 148 -22.73 37.11 -22.95
N PHE A 149 -21.81 36.57 -22.11
CA PHE A 149 -20.58 37.27 -21.75
C PHE A 149 -19.61 37.37 -22.95
N THR A 150 -19.20 38.60 -23.26
CA THR A 150 -18.21 38.83 -24.29
C THR A 150 -16.81 38.86 -23.66
N MET A 151 -15.92 38.02 -24.15
CA MET A 151 -14.55 37.93 -23.65
C MET A 151 -13.83 39.27 -23.82
N PRO A 152 -13.32 39.88 -22.75
CA PRO A 152 -12.54 41.12 -22.83
C PRO A 152 -11.20 40.90 -23.51
N THR A 153 -10.59 41.99 -23.99
CA THR A 153 -9.28 41.91 -24.66
C THR A 153 -8.16 41.48 -23.71
N ASN A 154 -8.20 41.96 -22.47
CA ASN A 154 -7.25 41.64 -21.41
C ASN A 154 -7.98 41.19 -20.16
N PRO A 155 -8.53 39.98 -20.13
CA PRO A 155 -9.30 39.50 -19.00
C PRO A 155 -8.42 39.28 -17.76
N GLN A 156 -8.88 39.75 -16.62
CA GLN A 156 -8.31 39.43 -15.30
C GLN A 156 -9.24 38.47 -14.62
N ILE A 157 -8.64 37.53 -13.89
CA ILE A 157 -9.36 36.53 -13.09
C ILE A 157 -8.99 36.73 -11.63
N ASN A 158 -10.00 36.76 -10.80
CA ASN A 158 -9.85 36.78 -9.35
C ASN A 158 -10.63 35.62 -8.74
N VAL A 159 -10.03 34.97 -7.75
CA VAL A 159 -10.62 33.85 -6.99
C VAL A 159 -10.81 34.29 -5.56
N ASP A 160 -12.04 34.20 -5.09
CA ASP A 160 -12.31 34.32 -3.67
C ASP A 160 -12.02 32.98 -2.98
N ASN A 161 -10.92 32.94 -2.24
CA ASN A 161 -10.47 31.74 -1.54
C ASN A 161 -11.38 31.29 -0.37
N GLN A 162 -12.31 32.14 0.05
CA GLN A 162 -13.26 31.79 1.13
C GLN A 162 -14.51 31.09 0.58
N THR A 163 -15.00 31.59 -0.56
CA THR A 163 -16.24 31.08 -1.16
C THR A 163 -15.99 30.13 -2.34
N GLY A 164 -14.76 30.12 -2.90
CA GLY A 164 -14.44 29.40 -4.15
C GLY A 164 -15.01 30.06 -5.41
N MET A 165 -15.62 31.24 -5.29
CA MET A 165 -16.18 31.98 -6.43
C MET A 165 -15.07 32.57 -7.30
N VAL A 166 -15.26 32.50 -8.61
CA VAL A 166 -14.36 33.06 -9.61
C VAL A 166 -15.03 34.24 -10.29
N TYR A 167 -14.27 35.29 -10.42
CA TYR A 167 -14.72 36.53 -11.08
C TYR A 167 -13.80 36.86 -12.26
N ILE A 168 -14.40 37.39 -13.31
CA ILE A 168 -13.68 37.85 -14.51
C ILE A 168 -13.99 39.33 -14.78
N ARG A 169 -13.00 40.08 -15.22
CA ARG A 169 -13.19 41.48 -15.69
C ARG A 169 -12.20 41.81 -16.78
N ASP A 170 -12.56 42.85 -17.56
CA ASP A 170 -11.60 43.56 -18.42
C ASP A 170 -10.73 44.51 -17.58
N ASN A 171 -9.49 44.71 -17.96
CA ASN A 171 -8.59 45.70 -17.35
C ASN A 171 -9.15 47.12 -17.42
N ALA A 172 -9.93 47.44 -18.43
CA ALA A 172 -10.60 48.74 -18.57
C ALA A 172 -11.86 48.90 -17.71
N SER A 173 -12.36 47.83 -17.15
CA SER A 173 -13.57 47.79 -16.34
C SER A 173 -13.25 47.75 -14.86
N SER A 174 -14.00 48.50 -14.06
CA SER A 174 -13.98 48.40 -12.59
C SER A 174 -14.87 47.29 -12.03
N TYR A 175 -15.70 46.67 -12.86
CA TYR A 175 -16.68 45.68 -12.45
C TYR A 175 -16.14 44.27 -12.63
N TRP A 176 -16.28 43.46 -11.58
CA TRP A 176 -16.04 42.04 -11.60
C TRP A 176 -17.34 41.29 -11.87
N THR A 177 -17.35 40.44 -12.87
CA THR A 177 -18.49 39.57 -13.20
C THR A 177 -18.23 38.20 -12.66
N PRO A 178 -19.13 37.65 -11.82
CA PRO A 178 -18.97 36.28 -11.30
C PRO A 178 -19.13 35.26 -12.43
N MET A 179 -18.40 34.16 -12.33
CA MET A 179 -18.58 33.00 -13.20
C MET A 179 -19.84 32.25 -12.78
N ASP A 180 -20.56 31.71 -13.75
CA ASP A 180 -21.73 30.85 -13.46
C ASP A 180 -21.31 29.39 -13.23
N VAL A 181 -22.09 28.70 -12.42
CA VAL A 181 -21.97 27.25 -12.30
C VAL A 181 -22.72 26.59 -13.46
N LYS A 182 -21.98 26.00 -14.39
CA LYS A 182 -22.57 25.37 -15.58
C LYS A 182 -23.15 24.01 -15.32
N VAL A 183 -22.35 23.16 -14.67
CA VAL A 183 -22.64 21.73 -14.51
C VAL A 183 -22.05 21.25 -13.20
N THR A 184 -22.81 20.46 -12.49
CA THR A 184 -22.24 19.60 -11.45
C THR A 184 -21.66 18.37 -12.14
N ASP A 185 -20.35 18.28 -12.20
CA ASP A 185 -19.64 17.12 -12.73
C ASP A 185 -19.44 16.08 -11.64
N GLN A 186 -19.16 14.85 -12.04
CA GLN A 186 -18.97 13.75 -11.10
C GLN A 186 -17.65 13.03 -11.36
N THR A 187 -16.95 12.73 -10.31
CA THR A 187 -15.76 11.86 -10.32
C THR A 187 -15.88 10.80 -9.23
N PHE A 188 -14.99 9.82 -9.27
CA PHE A 188 -14.90 8.83 -8.20
C PHE A 188 -13.70 9.11 -7.33
N VAL A 189 -13.95 9.28 -6.04
CA VAL A 189 -12.90 9.38 -5.04
C VAL A 189 -12.59 7.99 -4.51
N LYS A 190 -11.34 7.60 -4.67
CA LYS A 190 -10.83 6.34 -4.17
C LYS A 190 -10.49 6.47 -2.69
N SER A 191 -11.05 5.61 -1.85
CA SER A 191 -10.62 5.40 -0.46
C SER A 191 -9.96 4.03 -0.36
N THR A 192 -8.92 3.92 0.43
CA THR A 192 -8.25 2.64 0.70
C THR A 192 -8.26 2.31 2.17
N SER A 193 -8.45 1.03 2.47
CA SER A 193 -8.31 0.49 3.82
C SER A 193 -7.36 -0.69 3.83
N PRO A 194 -6.54 -0.86 4.86
CA PRO A 194 -5.77 -2.09 5.04
C PRO A 194 -6.73 -3.25 5.31
N ASP A 195 -6.43 -4.40 4.72
CA ASP A 195 -7.22 -5.61 4.85
C ASP A 195 -6.33 -6.85 4.82
N ASN A 196 -6.86 -7.99 5.15
CA ASN A 196 -6.20 -9.27 5.01
C ASN A 196 -6.56 -9.93 3.68
N GLY A 197 -5.54 -10.35 2.94
CA GLY A 197 -5.68 -11.06 1.68
C GLY A 197 -5.93 -12.55 1.85
N MET A 198 -6.11 -13.23 0.73
CA MET A 198 -6.18 -14.68 0.66
C MET A 198 -4.82 -15.31 0.94
N ASP A 199 -4.84 -16.57 1.39
CA ASP A 199 -3.63 -17.34 1.64
C ASP A 199 -2.77 -17.46 0.37
N VAL A 200 -1.47 -17.29 0.55
CA VAL A 200 -0.48 -17.49 -0.50
C VAL A 200 0.35 -18.72 -0.17
N ILE A 201 0.41 -19.68 -1.10
CA ILE A 201 1.19 -20.90 -0.96
C ILE A 201 2.32 -20.88 -1.98
N ARG A 202 3.55 -21.12 -1.51
CA ARG A 202 4.74 -21.31 -2.33
C ARG A 202 5.37 -22.65 -1.98
N ARG A 203 5.72 -23.42 -2.97
CA ARG A 203 6.42 -24.70 -2.83
C ARG A 203 7.41 -24.86 -3.97
N GLY A 204 8.54 -25.46 -3.68
CA GLY A 204 9.56 -25.69 -4.68
C GLY A 204 10.65 -26.60 -4.20
N ALA A 205 11.58 -26.89 -5.08
CA ALA A 205 12.81 -27.61 -4.79
C ALA A 205 14.00 -26.85 -5.39
N GLU A 206 15.11 -26.86 -4.68
CA GLU A 206 16.35 -26.21 -5.08
C GLU A 206 17.48 -27.22 -4.99
N MET A 207 18.42 -27.17 -5.93
CA MET A 207 19.66 -27.93 -5.91
C MET A 207 20.84 -26.98 -6.01
N ILE A 208 21.78 -27.11 -5.11
CA ILE A 208 23.05 -26.38 -5.11
C ILE A 208 24.18 -27.40 -5.23
N VAL A 209 25.10 -27.16 -6.14
CA VAL A 209 26.32 -27.98 -6.32
C VAL A 209 27.52 -27.06 -6.19
N ASP A 210 28.32 -27.31 -5.16
CA ASP A 210 29.58 -26.61 -4.91
C ASP A 210 30.73 -27.49 -5.36
N PHE A 211 31.46 -27.06 -6.36
CA PHE A 211 32.63 -27.72 -6.86
C PHE A 211 33.90 -27.20 -6.14
N PRO A 212 34.95 -28.05 -5.96
CA PRO A 212 36.23 -27.57 -5.48
C PRO A 212 36.82 -26.60 -6.51
N GLU A 213 37.57 -25.62 -6.01
CA GLU A 213 38.34 -24.71 -6.84
C GLU A 213 39.35 -25.56 -7.69
N ILE A 214 39.28 -25.41 -9.00
CA ILE A 214 40.27 -26.05 -9.91
C ILE A 214 41.42 -25.06 -10.02
N ILE A 215 42.50 -25.34 -9.28
CA ILE A 215 43.77 -24.62 -9.38
C ILE A 215 44.64 -25.26 -10.46
#